data_8037e6c556d3e32e06c2f83a6379e848
#
_entry.id   8037e6c556d3e32e06c2f83a6379e848
#
_cell.length_a   1.000
_cell.length_b   1.000
_cell.length_c   1.000
_cell.angle_alpha   90.00
_cell.angle_beta   90.00
_cell.angle_gamma   90.00
#
_symmetry.space_group_name_H-M   'P 1'
#
loop_
_entity.id
_entity.type
_entity.pdbx_description
1 polymer ?
#
loop_
_entity_poly.entity_id
_entity_poly.type
_entity_poly.pdbx_seq_one_letter_code
_entity_poly.pdbx_strand_id
1 'polypeptide(L)'
;LILDLFSECRPMWGIPSIWKREKGYEQHDWLFCMLENFGGNIGLHGRMDQLLNNFYLTKNNPLAAHLKGIGLTMEGSENNPVMFELMCELPWRPEKFTKEEWLKGYIKARYGTYDETVAKAWDILANGIYNCPFGNNQQGTHESIFCGRPSLNNFQASSWSKMENYYDPTTTED
;
A
#
# COMPACT_ATOMS: atom_id res chain seq x y z
N LEU A 1 -5.27 21.45 8.16
CA LEU A 1 -4.73 20.33 7.38
C LEU A 1 -5.21 19.01 7.96
N ILE A 2 -5.78 18.15 7.12
CA ILE A 2 -6.26 16.82 7.48
C ILE A 2 -5.27 15.77 6.93
N LEU A 3 -5.01 14.73 7.70
CA LEU A 3 -4.24 13.56 7.26
C LEU A 3 -5.20 12.39 7.06
N ASP A 4 -5.35 11.92 5.84
CA ASP A 4 -6.08 10.69 5.52
C ASP A 4 -5.10 9.52 5.66
N LEU A 5 -5.01 8.96 6.88
CA LEU A 5 -3.85 8.22 7.38
C LEU A 5 -3.50 6.95 6.61
N PHE A 6 -4.47 6.25 6.03
CA PHE A 6 -4.27 4.96 5.34
C PHE A 6 -5.00 4.90 4.00
N SER A 7 -4.83 5.95 3.21
CA SER A 7 -5.47 6.10 1.91
C SER A 7 -5.03 5.04 0.88
N GLU A 8 -3.86 4.43 1.07
CA GLU A 8 -3.40 3.30 0.25
C GLU A 8 -4.33 2.10 0.36
N CYS A 9 -4.92 1.90 1.54
CA CYS A 9 -5.83 0.81 1.82
C CYS A 9 -7.29 1.24 1.69
N ARG A 10 -7.64 2.34 2.36
CA ARG A 10 -9.02 2.84 2.46
C ARG A 10 -9.05 4.36 2.48
N PRO A 11 -9.15 5.00 1.33
CA PRO A 11 -9.20 6.46 1.26
C PRO A 11 -10.52 6.97 1.86
N MET A 12 -10.42 7.57 3.04
CA MET A 12 -11.58 8.00 3.84
C MET A 12 -12.31 9.19 3.23
N TRP A 13 -11.62 10.02 2.46
CA TRP A 13 -12.21 11.17 1.77
C TRP A 13 -13.38 10.78 0.86
N GLY A 14 -13.34 9.57 0.30
CA GLY A 14 -14.33 9.04 -0.64
C GLY A 14 -15.45 8.21 -0.01
N ILE A 15 -15.58 8.17 1.33
CA ILE A 15 -16.56 7.36 2.04
C ILE A 15 -17.62 8.25 2.73
N PRO A 16 -18.71 8.64 2.01
CA PRO A 16 -19.71 9.57 2.54
C PRO A 16 -20.41 9.06 3.80
N SER A 17 -20.62 7.74 3.90
CA SER A 17 -21.34 7.13 5.02
C SER A 17 -20.65 7.27 6.38
N ILE A 18 -19.32 7.43 6.39
CA ILE A 18 -18.55 7.56 7.64
C ILE A 18 -18.65 8.97 8.20
N TRP A 19 -18.64 9.98 7.32
CA TRP A 19 -18.55 11.38 7.73
C TRP A 19 -19.79 12.18 7.40
N LYS A 20 -20.81 11.60 6.75
CA LYS A 20 -21.99 12.31 6.22
C LYS A 20 -21.59 13.52 5.34
N ARG A 21 -20.50 13.39 4.59
CA ARG A 21 -19.93 14.47 3.80
C ARG A 21 -20.25 14.28 2.33
N GLU A 22 -20.76 15.32 1.71
CA GLU A 22 -21.06 15.33 0.27
C GLU A 22 -19.88 15.79 -0.59
N LYS A 23 -18.86 16.42 0.01
CA LYS A 23 -17.80 17.14 -0.71
C LYS A 23 -16.37 16.82 -0.22
N GLY A 24 -16.07 15.55 -0.01
CA GLY A 24 -14.76 15.17 0.52
C GLY A 24 -14.55 15.75 1.93
N TYR A 25 -13.41 16.40 2.20
CA TYR A 25 -13.12 17.04 3.48
C TYR A 25 -13.63 18.50 3.56
N GLU A 26 -14.75 18.81 2.91
CA GLU A 26 -15.44 20.10 3.03
C GLU A 26 -14.53 21.31 2.76
N GLN A 27 -13.71 21.22 1.73
CA GLN A 27 -12.75 22.25 1.31
C GLN A 27 -11.55 22.46 2.26
N HIS A 28 -11.33 21.58 3.21
CA HIS A 28 -10.09 21.59 3.99
C HIS A 28 -8.93 20.99 3.21
N ASP A 29 -7.78 21.62 3.31
CA ASP A 29 -6.54 21.07 2.78
C ASP A 29 -6.18 19.76 3.48
N TRP A 30 -5.74 18.75 2.71
CA TRP A 30 -5.47 17.42 3.22
C TRP A 30 -4.36 16.70 2.49
N LEU A 31 -3.83 15.64 3.09
CA LEU A 31 -2.79 14.78 2.53
C LEU A 31 -3.32 13.36 2.36
N PHE A 32 -2.98 12.75 1.24
CA PHE A 32 -3.11 11.32 1.00
C PHE A 32 -1.95 10.61 1.68
N CYS A 33 -2.21 9.86 2.76
CA CYS A 33 -1.17 9.24 3.55
C CYS A 33 -1.15 7.73 3.37
N MET A 34 0.03 7.14 3.49
CA MET A 34 0.24 5.70 3.55
C MET A 34 0.72 5.31 4.95
N LEU A 35 -0.03 4.43 5.58
CA LEU A 35 0.30 3.89 6.90
C LEU A 35 1.11 2.60 6.77
N GLU A 36 0.60 1.64 6.04
CA GLU A 36 1.14 0.29 5.76
C GLU A 36 1.61 -0.47 7.00
N ASN A 37 2.30 0.19 7.92
CA ASN A 37 2.84 -0.37 9.16
C ASN A 37 1.92 -0.05 10.33
N PHE A 38 1.06 -0.99 10.70
CA PHE A 38 0.14 -0.88 11.82
C PHE A 38 0.73 -1.54 13.07
N GLY A 39 0.93 -0.77 14.14
CA GLY A 39 1.48 -1.28 15.38
C GLY A 39 2.92 -1.80 15.28
N GLY A 40 3.66 -1.41 14.27
CA GLY A 40 5.02 -1.87 14.02
C GLY A 40 5.14 -3.24 13.34
N ASN A 41 4.03 -3.91 13.07
CA ASN A 41 4.00 -5.21 12.41
C ASN A 41 3.77 -5.06 10.92
N ILE A 42 4.82 -5.13 10.14
CA ILE A 42 4.70 -5.00 8.70
C ILE A 42 5.04 -6.29 7.97
N GLY A 43 6.08 -6.97 8.36
CA GLY A 43 6.58 -8.14 7.64
C GLY A 43 6.76 -7.88 6.15
N LEU A 44 6.79 -8.93 5.36
CA LEU A 44 6.72 -8.84 3.90
C LEU A 44 5.26 -8.66 3.48
N HIS A 45 4.89 -7.42 3.16
CA HIS A 45 3.51 -7.04 2.82
C HIS A 45 3.49 -5.79 1.96
N GLY A 46 2.46 -5.64 1.16
CA GLY A 46 2.20 -4.43 0.40
C GLY A 46 0.90 -4.50 -0.40
N ARG A 47 0.51 -3.37 -0.99
CA ARG A 47 -0.71 -3.18 -1.77
C ARG A 47 -0.42 -2.34 -3.01
N MET A 48 0.53 -2.76 -3.83
CA MET A 48 1.03 -1.94 -4.95
C MET A 48 -0.08 -1.50 -5.90
N ASP A 49 -0.88 -2.44 -6.41
CA ASP A 49 -1.97 -2.10 -7.32
C ASP A 49 -3.05 -1.24 -6.64
N GLN A 50 -3.33 -1.52 -5.37
CA GLN A 50 -4.29 -0.76 -4.61
C GLN A 50 -3.83 0.68 -4.36
N LEU A 51 -2.56 0.84 -4.00
CA LEU A 51 -1.95 2.17 -3.81
C LEU A 51 -2.03 2.99 -5.11
N LEU A 52 -1.60 2.41 -6.24
CA LEU A 52 -1.67 3.05 -7.55
C LEU A 52 -3.11 3.45 -7.90
N ASN A 53 -4.05 2.52 -7.76
CA ASN A 53 -5.44 2.76 -8.08
C ASN A 53 -6.06 3.85 -7.21
N ASN A 54 -5.87 3.77 -5.90
CA ASN A 54 -6.44 4.74 -4.96
C ASN A 54 -5.85 6.14 -5.17
N PHE A 55 -4.54 6.25 -5.39
CA PHE A 55 -3.91 7.54 -5.60
C PHE A 55 -4.42 8.23 -6.86
N TYR A 56 -4.44 7.54 -8.02
CA TYR A 56 -4.90 8.15 -9.27
C TYR A 56 -6.41 8.37 -9.31
N LEU A 57 -7.19 7.49 -8.67
CA LEU A 57 -8.62 7.74 -8.46
C LEU A 57 -8.84 9.03 -7.67
N THR A 58 -8.08 9.21 -6.61
CA THR A 58 -8.14 10.39 -5.75
C THR A 58 -7.71 11.65 -6.50
N LYS A 59 -6.53 11.61 -7.11
CA LYS A 59 -5.95 12.76 -7.84
C LYS A 59 -6.88 13.29 -8.93
N ASN A 60 -7.63 12.41 -9.59
CA ASN A 60 -8.50 12.75 -10.69
C ASN A 60 -9.97 13.00 -10.27
N ASN A 61 -10.27 12.96 -8.98
CA ASN A 61 -11.62 13.17 -8.47
C ASN A 61 -11.87 14.62 -8.06
N PRO A 62 -12.93 15.28 -8.59
CA PRO A 62 -13.26 16.66 -8.20
C PRO A 62 -13.50 16.85 -6.69
N LEU A 63 -13.99 15.82 -5.98
CA LEU A 63 -14.19 15.87 -4.52
C LEU A 63 -12.87 15.95 -3.76
N ALA A 64 -11.76 15.58 -4.37
CA ALA A 64 -10.43 15.64 -3.79
C ALA A 64 -9.65 16.92 -4.17
N ALA A 65 -10.32 17.96 -4.63
CA ALA A 65 -9.69 19.21 -5.13
C ALA A 65 -8.74 19.89 -4.14
N HIS A 66 -8.92 19.65 -2.83
CA HIS A 66 -8.07 20.18 -1.76
C HIS A 66 -6.92 19.24 -1.34
N LEU A 67 -6.65 18.19 -2.11
CA LEU A 67 -5.45 17.37 -1.94
C LEU A 67 -4.20 18.22 -2.18
N LYS A 68 -3.31 18.31 -1.21
CA LYS A 68 -2.07 19.12 -1.27
C LYS A 68 -0.81 18.31 -1.45
N GLY A 69 -0.88 17.01 -1.22
CA GLY A 69 0.29 16.14 -1.32
C GLY A 69 0.09 14.81 -0.66
N ILE A 70 1.20 14.16 -0.37
CA ILE A 70 1.23 12.87 0.31
C ILE A 70 1.83 12.98 1.71
N GLY A 71 1.60 11.95 2.52
CA GLY A 71 2.22 11.78 3.83
C GLY A 71 2.58 10.32 4.10
N LEU A 72 3.58 10.11 4.93
CA LEU A 72 3.97 8.80 5.42
C LEU A 72 3.65 8.77 6.92
N THR A 73 2.81 7.82 7.33
CA THR A 73 2.22 7.78 8.67
C THR A 73 2.44 6.45 9.37
N MET A 74 3.54 5.76 9.06
CA MET A 74 3.89 4.47 9.64
C MET A 74 3.96 4.52 11.17
N GLU A 75 3.52 3.46 11.83
CA GLU A 75 3.51 3.34 13.31
C GLU A 75 4.75 2.65 13.86
N GLY A 76 5.72 2.29 13.05
CA GLY A 76 6.97 1.64 13.45
C GLY A 76 8.14 1.95 12.54
N SER A 77 9.33 1.47 12.91
CA SER A 77 10.58 1.73 12.19
C SER A 77 10.87 0.72 11.07
N GLU A 78 10.26 -0.45 11.13
CA GLU A 78 10.44 -1.48 10.11
C GLU A 78 9.43 -1.28 8.98
N ASN A 79 9.94 -1.09 7.77
CA ASN A 79 9.11 -0.74 6.62
C ASN A 79 9.61 -1.45 5.36
N ASN A 80 8.72 -1.69 4.40
CA ASN A 80 9.06 -2.22 3.08
C ASN A 80 9.50 -1.08 2.14
N PRO A 81 10.79 -0.91 1.85
CA PRO A 81 11.27 0.23 1.06
C PRO A 81 10.57 0.38 -0.28
N VAL A 82 10.26 -0.73 -0.93
CA VAL A 82 9.60 -0.73 -2.26
C VAL A 82 8.26 -0.01 -2.23
N MET A 83 7.46 -0.17 -1.18
CA MET A 83 6.17 0.49 -1.04
C MET A 83 6.31 1.98 -0.79
N PHE A 84 7.29 2.36 0.05
CA PHE A 84 7.55 3.76 0.39
C PHE A 84 8.19 4.53 -0.78
N GLU A 85 9.08 3.90 -1.53
CA GLU A 85 9.64 4.48 -2.75
C GLU A 85 8.55 4.70 -3.80
N LEU A 86 7.66 3.70 -4.01
CA LEU A 86 6.51 3.83 -4.89
C LEU A 86 5.62 5.01 -4.48
N MET A 87 5.25 5.07 -3.20
CA MET A 87 4.41 6.15 -2.67
C MET A 87 5.03 7.52 -2.89
N CYS A 88 6.33 7.67 -2.63
CA CYS A 88 7.04 8.95 -2.79
C CYS A 88 7.16 9.40 -4.25
N GLU A 89 7.12 8.47 -5.21
CA GLU A 89 7.16 8.83 -6.63
C GLU A 89 5.81 9.26 -7.20
N LEU A 90 4.70 8.82 -6.62
CA LEU A 90 3.35 9.07 -7.16
C LEU A 90 3.04 10.55 -7.45
N PRO A 91 3.36 11.53 -6.57
CA PRO A 91 3.06 12.93 -6.83
C PRO A 91 3.80 13.52 -8.03
N TRP A 92 4.96 12.97 -8.34
CA TRP A 92 5.83 13.42 -9.42
C TRP A 92 5.48 12.85 -10.79
N ARG A 93 4.59 11.86 -10.82
CA ARG A 93 4.11 11.23 -12.05
C ARG A 93 2.75 11.81 -12.44
N PRO A 94 2.66 12.58 -13.54
CA PRO A 94 1.40 13.19 -13.95
C PRO A 94 0.36 12.16 -14.40
N GLU A 95 0.81 11.10 -15.06
CA GLU A 95 -0.02 10.06 -15.63
C GLU A 95 0.11 8.75 -14.86
N LYS A 96 -0.98 7.97 -14.86
CA LYS A 96 -0.99 6.63 -14.27
C LYS A 96 -0.04 5.72 -15.06
N PHE A 97 0.75 4.97 -14.33
CA PHE A 97 1.66 3.94 -14.82
C PHE A 97 1.32 2.59 -14.19
N THR A 98 1.86 1.52 -14.74
CA THR A 98 1.74 0.18 -14.15
C THR A 98 2.88 -0.09 -13.17
N LYS A 99 2.65 -1.03 -12.22
CA LYS A 99 3.72 -1.44 -11.30
C LYS A 99 4.91 -2.07 -12.04
N GLU A 100 4.65 -2.78 -13.15
CA GLU A 100 5.68 -3.39 -13.99
C GLU A 100 6.59 -2.35 -14.66
N GLU A 101 6.00 -1.26 -15.14
CA GLU A 101 6.77 -0.12 -15.69
C GLU A 101 7.61 0.54 -14.62
N TRP A 102 7.05 0.72 -13.43
CA TRP A 102 7.75 1.32 -12.31
C TRP A 102 8.89 0.44 -11.81
N LEU A 103 8.66 -0.87 -11.67
CA LEU A 103 9.65 -1.83 -11.19
C LEU A 103 10.91 -1.88 -12.07
N LYS A 104 10.80 -1.68 -13.38
CA LYS A 104 11.98 -1.58 -14.25
C LYS A 104 12.92 -0.45 -13.83
N GLY A 105 12.36 0.69 -13.48
CA GLY A 105 13.11 1.83 -12.96
C GLY A 105 13.68 1.57 -11.56
N TYR A 106 12.85 1.02 -10.69
CA TYR A 106 13.22 0.65 -9.32
C TYR A 106 14.40 -0.32 -9.28
N ILE A 107 14.33 -1.42 -10.05
CA ILE A 107 15.40 -2.42 -10.15
C ILE A 107 16.70 -1.76 -10.61
N LYS A 108 16.64 -0.97 -11.67
CA LYS A 108 17.82 -0.27 -12.19
C LYS A 108 18.43 0.69 -11.16
N ALA A 109 17.61 1.44 -10.46
CA ALA A 109 18.08 2.38 -9.45
C ALA A 109 18.69 1.67 -8.23
N ARG A 110 18.05 0.59 -7.77
CA ARG A 110 18.46 -0.11 -6.54
C ARG A 110 19.68 -1.03 -6.73
N TYR A 111 19.80 -1.67 -7.89
CA TYR A 111 20.86 -2.63 -8.18
C TYR A 111 21.93 -2.09 -9.14
N GLY A 112 21.79 -0.85 -9.63
CA GLY A 112 22.73 -0.22 -10.55
C GLY A 112 22.62 -0.67 -12.01
N THR A 113 21.91 -1.74 -12.27
CA THR A 113 21.64 -2.29 -13.60
C THR A 113 20.29 -3.02 -13.63
N TYR A 114 19.76 -3.21 -14.82
CA TYR A 114 18.60 -4.06 -15.01
C TYR A 114 19.07 -5.50 -15.28
N ASP A 115 18.63 -6.42 -14.47
CA ASP A 115 18.91 -7.84 -14.57
C ASP A 115 17.59 -8.62 -14.69
N GLU A 116 17.50 -9.54 -15.64
CA GLU A 116 16.28 -10.31 -15.91
C GLU A 116 15.91 -11.28 -14.79
N THR A 117 16.89 -11.82 -14.06
CA THR A 117 16.64 -12.71 -12.91
C THR A 117 16.06 -11.91 -11.75
N VAL A 118 16.64 -10.74 -11.47
CA VAL A 118 16.12 -9.80 -10.47
C VAL A 118 14.73 -9.33 -10.85
N ALA A 119 14.49 -9.07 -12.13
CA ALA A 119 13.17 -8.64 -12.62
C ALA A 119 12.10 -9.73 -12.41
N LYS A 120 12.43 -10.99 -12.67
CA LYS A 120 11.52 -12.11 -12.39
C LYS A 120 11.21 -12.27 -10.91
N ALA A 121 12.22 -12.14 -10.04
CA ALA A 121 12.01 -12.17 -8.59
C ALA A 121 11.08 -11.04 -8.13
N TRP A 122 11.28 -9.82 -8.63
CA TRP A 122 10.40 -8.70 -8.32
C TRP A 122 9.00 -8.86 -8.91
N ASP A 123 8.84 -9.47 -10.07
CA ASP A 123 7.54 -9.80 -10.64
C ASP A 123 6.73 -10.73 -9.72
N ILE A 124 7.38 -11.79 -9.20
CA ILE A 124 6.77 -12.72 -8.23
C ILE A 124 6.37 -11.97 -6.95
N LEU A 125 7.28 -11.19 -6.36
CA LEU A 125 7.01 -10.43 -5.15
C LEU A 125 5.90 -9.40 -5.32
N ALA A 126 5.92 -8.65 -6.43
CA ALA A 126 4.97 -7.59 -6.72
C ALA A 126 3.57 -8.10 -7.09
N ASN A 127 3.45 -9.32 -7.60
CA ASN A 127 2.17 -9.96 -7.88
C ASN A 127 1.69 -10.87 -6.74
N GLY A 128 2.55 -11.18 -5.79
CA GLY A 128 2.27 -11.98 -4.60
C GLY A 128 2.22 -11.13 -3.34
N ILE A 129 3.30 -11.16 -2.59
CA ILE A 129 3.41 -10.58 -1.23
C ILE A 129 3.10 -9.08 -1.19
N TYR A 130 3.58 -8.31 -2.18
CA TYR A 130 3.37 -6.86 -2.25
C TYR A 130 2.07 -6.47 -2.98
N ASN A 131 1.15 -7.39 -3.15
CA ASN A 131 -0.12 -7.12 -3.83
C ASN A 131 -1.34 -7.66 -3.09
N CYS A 132 -1.43 -7.40 -1.79
CA CYS A 132 -2.60 -7.74 -1.01
C CYS A 132 -3.85 -7.12 -1.64
N PRO A 133 -4.86 -7.92 -2.00
CA PRO A 133 -6.04 -7.42 -2.68
C PRO A 133 -6.92 -6.58 -1.76
N PHE A 134 -7.62 -5.62 -2.36
CA PHE A 134 -8.62 -4.82 -1.66
C PHE A 134 -9.74 -5.71 -1.11
N GLY A 135 -10.17 -5.44 0.11
CA GLY A 135 -11.30 -6.13 0.71
C GLY A 135 -10.96 -7.29 1.64
N ASN A 136 -9.76 -7.87 1.57
CA ASN A 136 -9.36 -8.93 2.50
C ASN A 136 -9.15 -8.42 3.92
N ASN A 137 -8.86 -7.13 4.05
CA ASN A 137 -8.85 -6.46 5.33
C ASN A 137 -9.29 -5.00 5.15
N GLN A 138 -10.44 -4.67 5.63
CA GLN A 138 -10.98 -3.32 5.50
C GLN A 138 -10.35 -2.30 6.46
N GLN A 139 -9.59 -2.74 7.45
CA GLN A 139 -9.14 -1.89 8.54
C GLN A 139 -7.64 -1.96 8.86
N GLY A 140 -6.82 -2.62 8.05
CA GLY A 140 -5.39 -2.70 8.31
C GLY A 140 -4.64 -3.60 7.34
N THR A 141 -3.35 -3.71 7.54
CA THR A 141 -2.50 -4.65 6.81
C THR A 141 -2.70 -6.06 7.32
N HIS A 142 -2.60 -7.04 6.43
CA HIS A 142 -2.38 -8.42 6.86
C HIS A 142 -0.96 -8.52 7.42
N GLU A 143 -0.82 -9.13 8.58
CA GLU A 143 0.49 -9.55 9.01
C GLU A 143 0.97 -10.67 8.09
N SER A 144 2.20 -10.53 7.63
CA SER A 144 2.83 -11.57 6.83
C SER A 144 2.90 -12.87 7.65
N ILE A 145 2.65 -13.99 6.99
CA ILE A 145 2.81 -15.32 7.59
C ILE A 145 4.22 -15.53 8.15
N PHE A 146 5.23 -14.85 7.59
CA PHE A 146 6.60 -14.90 8.07
C PHE A 146 6.81 -14.21 9.43
N CYS A 147 5.93 -13.31 9.82
CA CYS A 147 5.98 -12.59 11.09
C CYS A 147 4.97 -13.13 12.10
N GLY A 148 4.10 -14.05 11.68
CA GLY A 148 3.12 -14.67 12.57
C GLY A 148 3.80 -15.52 13.64
N ARG A 149 3.35 -15.38 14.89
CA ARG A 149 3.81 -16.27 15.97
C ARG A 149 3.25 -17.67 15.76
N PRO A 150 4.05 -18.74 15.86
CA PRO A 150 3.54 -20.09 15.78
C PRO A 150 2.43 -20.34 16.82
N SER A 151 1.28 -20.79 16.38
CA SER A 151 0.13 -21.13 17.22
C SER A 151 -0.70 -22.21 16.54
N LEU A 152 -1.38 -23.05 17.32
CA LEU A 152 -2.26 -24.08 16.77
C LEU A 152 -3.53 -23.50 16.13
N ASN A 153 -3.87 -22.25 16.42
CA ASN A 153 -5.07 -21.56 15.96
C ASN A 153 -4.74 -20.15 15.47
N ASN A 154 -3.89 -20.05 14.44
CA ASN A 154 -3.47 -18.77 13.86
C ASN A 154 -4.53 -18.23 12.89
N PHE A 155 -5.60 -17.63 13.39
CA PHE A 155 -6.53 -16.91 12.50
C PHE A 155 -6.36 -15.40 12.57
N GLN A 156 -5.61 -14.90 13.54
CA GLN A 156 -5.56 -13.46 13.78
C GLN A 156 -4.27 -13.10 14.49
N ALA A 157 -3.48 -12.28 13.85
CA ALA A 157 -2.23 -11.81 14.42
C ALA A 157 -2.44 -10.61 15.34
N SER A 158 -3.50 -9.84 15.12
CA SER A 158 -3.93 -8.74 15.98
C SER A 158 -5.46 -8.59 15.94
N SER A 159 -6.02 -7.69 16.74
CA SER A 159 -7.45 -7.35 16.67
C SER A 159 -7.88 -6.74 15.33
N TRP A 160 -6.94 -6.35 14.51
CA TRP A 160 -7.15 -5.60 13.26
C TRP A 160 -6.83 -6.38 11.99
N SER A 161 -6.06 -7.46 12.08
CA SER A 161 -5.59 -8.20 10.92
C SER A 161 -5.92 -9.68 11.02
N LYS A 162 -6.26 -10.26 9.87
CA LYS A 162 -6.42 -11.69 9.69
C LYS A 162 -5.18 -12.26 9.03
N MET A 163 -4.76 -13.45 9.44
CA MET A 163 -3.72 -14.21 8.77
C MET A 163 -4.35 -15.01 7.62
N GLU A 164 -4.56 -14.35 6.49
CA GLU A 164 -5.01 -15.00 5.26
C GLU A 164 -3.88 -14.96 4.24
N ASN A 165 -3.51 -16.11 3.70
CA ASN A 165 -2.65 -16.17 2.53
C ASN A 165 -3.43 -15.66 1.32
N TYR A 166 -3.02 -14.51 0.80
CA TYR A 166 -3.53 -13.96 -0.45
C TYR A 166 -2.58 -14.20 -1.63
N TYR A 167 -1.50 -14.89 -1.41
CA TYR A 167 -0.52 -15.32 -2.41
C TYR A 167 -0.22 -16.81 -2.24
N ASP A 168 0.28 -17.43 -3.30
CA ASP A 168 0.74 -18.81 -3.26
C ASP A 168 2.13 -18.86 -2.59
N PRO A 169 2.27 -19.48 -1.40
CA PRO A 169 3.54 -19.53 -0.70
C PRO A 169 4.62 -20.30 -1.47
N THR A 170 4.23 -21.23 -2.34
CA THR A 170 5.21 -22.02 -3.13
C THR A 170 5.94 -21.18 -4.16
N THR A 171 5.36 -20.06 -4.60
CA THR A 171 6.02 -19.15 -5.54
C THR A 171 7.13 -18.32 -4.92
N THR A 172 7.29 -18.37 -3.60
CA THR A 172 8.31 -17.62 -2.86
C THR A 172 9.44 -18.51 -2.32
N GLU A 173 9.37 -19.81 -2.57
CA GLU A 173 10.40 -20.80 -2.14
C GLU A 173 11.56 -20.97 -3.13
N ASP A 174 11.41 -20.53 -4.37
CA ASP A 174 12.42 -20.55 -5.43
C ASP A 174 13.20 -19.23 -5.51
#